data_8043c4ee3f5b3d016766fe0c2aae7478
#
_entry.id   8043c4ee3f5b3d016766fe0c2aae7478
#
_cell.length_a   1.000
_cell.length_b   1.000
_cell.length_c   1.000
_cell.angle_alpha   90.00
_cell.angle_beta   90.00
_cell.angle_gamma   90.00
#
_symmetry.space_group_name_H-M   'P 1'
#
loop_
_entity.id
_entity.type
_entity.pdbx_description
1 polymer ?
#
loop_
_entity_poly.entity_id
_entity_poly.type
_entity_poly.pdbx_seq_one_letter_code
_entity_poly.pdbx_strand_id
1 'polypeptide(L)'
;IKEIYEQKKTHHLVLKILKSLCQRISDYKESQLREASAYDAMLQAATLGITEYIDAMRKANPDLLWAIDKNKRGIFSHAILNRRRDVFRLLNRVNGRKEIIKCRADAFGNNLLHLAAFIGPSSDLDRRSGAALQLQRELQWFK
;
A
#
# COMPACT_ATOMS: atom_id res chain seq x y z
N ILE A 1 -30.14 -3.81 -10.06
CA ILE A 1 -30.43 -2.41 -9.58
C ILE A 1 -30.30 -2.37 -8.05
N LYS A 2 -30.92 -3.28 -7.30
CA LYS A 2 -30.86 -3.32 -5.82
C LYS A 2 -29.42 -3.52 -5.28
N GLU A 3 -28.66 -4.39 -5.89
CA GLU A 3 -27.26 -4.68 -5.55
C GLU A 3 -26.34 -3.47 -5.77
N ILE A 4 -26.50 -2.73 -6.85
CA ILE A 4 -25.75 -1.50 -7.13
C ILE A 4 -26.10 -0.41 -6.11
N TYR A 5 -27.34 -0.33 -5.69
CA TYR A 5 -27.77 0.63 -4.67
C TYR A 5 -27.14 0.32 -3.30
N GLU A 6 -27.13 -0.96 -2.89
CA GLU A 6 -26.51 -1.40 -1.63
C GLU A 6 -24.98 -1.19 -1.66
N GLN A 7 -24.31 -1.48 -2.78
CA GLN A 7 -22.89 -1.19 -2.94
C GLN A 7 -22.58 0.30 -2.81
N LYS A 8 -23.36 1.18 -3.42
CA LYS A 8 -23.20 2.64 -3.30
C LYS A 8 -23.41 3.12 -1.88
N LYS A 9 -24.40 2.59 -1.19
CA LYS A 9 -24.69 2.91 0.21
C LYS A 9 -23.54 2.49 1.13
N THR A 10 -23.03 1.28 0.96
CA THR A 10 -21.88 0.75 1.70
C THR A 10 -20.64 1.61 1.43
N HIS A 11 -20.36 1.93 0.17
CA HIS A 11 -19.22 2.79 -0.19
C HIS A 11 -19.31 4.16 0.48
N HIS A 12 -20.51 4.79 0.50
CA HIS A 12 -20.72 6.08 1.16
C HIS A 12 -20.46 6.01 2.67
N LEU A 13 -20.89 4.94 3.33
CA LEU A 13 -20.62 4.73 4.75
C LEU A 13 -19.14 4.54 5.04
N VAL A 14 -18.44 3.75 4.20
CA VAL A 14 -16.99 3.55 4.31
C VAL A 14 -16.23 4.88 4.17
N LEU A 15 -16.62 5.74 3.22
CA LEU A 15 -16.01 7.06 3.07
C LEU A 15 -16.24 7.97 4.27
N LYS A 16 -17.43 7.92 4.91
CA LYS A 16 -17.69 8.67 6.15
C LYS A 16 -16.82 8.19 7.30
N ILE A 17 -16.65 6.87 7.46
CA ILE A 17 -15.78 6.28 8.47
C ILE A 17 -14.34 6.70 8.23
N LEU A 18 -13.86 6.60 6.99
CA LEU A 18 -12.51 7.00 6.60
C LEU A 18 -12.25 8.47 6.92
N LYS A 19 -13.19 9.35 6.60
CA LYS A 19 -13.10 10.79 6.93
C LYS A 19 -13.00 11.02 8.44
N SER A 20 -13.79 10.32 9.24
CA SER A 20 -13.75 10.40 10.70
C SER A 20 -12.41 9.92 11.25
N LEU A 21 -11.87 8.82 10.72
CA LEU A 21 -10.54 8.31 11.08
C LEU A 21 -9.44 9.32 10.74
N CYS A 22 -9.47 9.91 9.55
CA CYS A 22 -8.52 10.94 9.14
C CYS A 22 -8.53 12.16 10.08
N GLN A 23 -9.70 12.62 10.49
CA GLN A 23 -9.84 13.73 11.43
C GLN A 23 -9.23 13.41 12.80
N ARG A 24 -9.43 12.19 13.30
CA ARG A 24 -8.86 11.77 14.58
C ARG A 24 -7.34 11.63 14.55
N ILE A 25 -6.82 11.10 13.44
CA ILE A 25 -5.41 10.72 13.35
C ILE A 25 -4.50 11.89 12.96
N SER A 26 -5.08 13.01 12.49
CA SER A 26 -4.31 14.18 12.01
C SER A 26 -3.36 14.74 13.05
N ASP A 27 -3.79 14.74 14.32
CA ASP A 27 -3.05 15.33 15.44
C ASP A 27 -2.28 14.28 16.28
N TYR A 28 -2.34 13.01 15.88
CA TYR A 28 -1.69 11.94 16.62
C TYR A 28 -0.17 12.01 16.49
N LYS A 29 0.52 11.89 17.62
CA LYS A 29 1.97 11.69 17.68
C LYS A 29 2.32 10.22 17.43
N GLU A 30 3.60 9.95 17.19
CA GLU A 30 4.10 8.60 16.89
C GLU A 30 3.64 7.54 17.92
N SER A 31 3.68 7.84 19.21
CA SER A 31 3.22 6.93 20.26
C SER A 31 1.74 6.56 20.13
N GLN A 32 0.89 7.54 19.85
CA GLN A 32 -0.54 7.34 19.66
C GLN A 32 -0.84 6.57 18.36
N LEU A 33 -0.08 6.80 17.30
CA LEU A 33 -0.19 6.05 16.04
C LEU A 33 0.16 4.57 16.23
N ARG A 34 1.17 4.27 17.06
CA ARG A 34 1.56 2.89 17.44
C ARG A 34 0.46 2.22 18.26
N GLU A 35 -0.03 2.90 19.29
CA GLU A 35 -1.07 2.40 20.18
C GLU A 35 -2.38 2.13 19.43
N ALA A 36 -2.72 2.97 18.47
CA ALA A 36 -3.87 2.80 17.59
C ALA A 36 -3.65 1.75 16.46
N SER A 37 -2.48 1.09 16.39
CA SER A 37 -2.11 0.16 15.31
C SER A 37 -2.23 0.77 13.90
N ALA A 38 -2.06 2.08 13.80
CA ALA A 38 -2.25 2.80 12.54
C ALA A 38 -1.19 2.42 11.49
N TYR A 39 0.04 2.13 11.92
CA TYR A 39 1.12 1.66 11.04
C TYR A 39 0.81 0.28 10.46
N ASP A 40 0.31 -0.67 11.28
CA ASP A 40 -0.05 -2.02 10.83
C ASP A 40 -1.22 -1.95 9.83
N ALA A 41 -2.21 -1.09 10.09
CA ALA A 41 -3.32 -0.87 9.17
C ALA A 41 -2.85 -0.33 7.81
N MET A 42 -1.85 0.57 7.78
CA MET A 42 -1.26 1.07 6.54
C MET A 42 -0.54 -0.03 5.75
N LEU A 43 0.22 -0.90 6.41
CA LEU A 43 0.91 -2.03 5.78
C LEU A 43 -0.08 -3.06 5.24
N GLN A 44 -1.13 -3.36 6.01
CA GLN A 44 -2.19 -4.26 5.58
C GLN A 44 -2.96 -3.69 4.37
N ALA A 45 -3.29 -2.40 4.38
CA ALA A 45 -3.91 -1.73 3.25
C ALA A 45 -3.04 -1.79 1.99
N ALA A 46 -1.71 -1.66 2.13
CA ALA A 46 -0.77 -1.81 1.02
C ALA A 46 -0.76 -3.24 0.45
N THR A 47 -0.80 -4.25 1.32
CA THR A 47 -0.88 -5.65 0.93
C THR A 47 -2.18 -5.96 0.16
N LEU A 48 -3.30 -5.42 0.63
CA LEU A 48 -4.62 -5.61 0.02
C LEU A 48 -4.86 -4.72 -1.21
N GLY A 49 -4.08 -3.64 -1.38
CA GLY A 49 -4.23 -2.72 -2.50
C GLY A 49 -5.29 -1.63 -2.29
N ILE A 50 -5.61 -1.28 -1.03
CA ILE A 50 -6.62 -0.28 -0.68
C ILE A 50 -6.02 1.13 -0.80
N THR A 51 -5.95 1.61 -2.03
CA THR A 51 -5.25 2.86 -2.41
C THR A 51 -5.89 4.09 -1.77
N GLU A 52 -7.21 4.16 -1.72
CA GLU A 52 -7.98 5.29 -1.17
C GLU A 52 -7.69 5.48 0.32
N TYR A 53 -7.60 4.38 1.06
CA TYR A 53 -7.26 4.41 2.49
C TYR A 53 -5.87 5.00 2.71
N ILE A 54 -4.87 4.47 1.98
CA ILE A 54 -3.49 4.91 2.10
C ILE A 54 -3.35 6.39 1.71
N ASP A 55 -4.00 6.83 0.62
CA ASP A 55 -3.92 8.21 0.16
C ASP A 55 -4.58 9.18 1.14
N ALA A 56 -5.72 8.82 1.73
CA ALA A 56 -6.41 9.62 2.72
C ALA A 56 -5.62 9.72 4.04
N MET A 57 -5.14 8.58 4.54
CA MET A 57 -4.42 8.52 5.81
C MET A 57 -3.06 9.24 5.76
N ARG A 58 -2.28 9.10 4.67
CA ARG A 58 -1.01 9.82 4.51
C ARG A 58 -1.17 11.34 4.37
N LYS A 59 -2.32 11.80 3.84
CA LYS A 59 -2.66 13.22 3.78
C LYS A 59 -3.04 13.77 5.15
N ALA A 60 -3.74 12.96 5.94
CA ALA A 60 -4.13 13.32 7.30
C ALA A 60 -2.93 13.35 8.25
N ASN A 61 -2.07 12.35 8.17
CA ASN A 61 -0.84 12.27 8.97
C ASN A 61 0.32 11.70 8.14
N PRO A 62 1.26 12.57 7.70
CA PRO A 62 2.39 12.15 6.85
C PRO A 62 3.34 11.15 7.49
N ASP A 63 3.36 11.04 8.82
CA ASP A 63 4.23 10.09 9.54
C ASP A 63 3.85 8.64 9.28
N LEU A 64 2.61 8.39 8.87
CA LEU A 64 2.15 7.07 8.47
C LEU A 64 2.88 6.48 7.26
N LEU A 65 3.50 7.32 6.43
CA LEU A 65 4.34 6.85 5.32
C LEU A 65 5.58 6.07 5.77
N TRP A 66 5.99 6.25 7.02
CA TRP A 66 7.17 5.58 7.59
C TRP A 66 6.83 4.24 8.25
N ALA A 67 5.59 3.76 8.10
CA ALA A 67 5.19 2.43 8.54
C ALA A 67 6.16 1.36 8.00
N ILE A 68 6.64 0.49 8.88
CA ILE A 68 7.50 -0.64 8.54
C ILE A 68 7.10 -1.87 9.35
N ASP A 69 7.25 -3.04 8.73
CA ASP A 69 7.08 -4.32 9.39
C ASP A 69 8.36 -4.77 10.14
N LYS A 70 8.32 -5.96 10.74
CA LYS A 70 9.46 -6.60 11.41
C LYS A 70 10.68 -6.80 10.51
N ASN A 71 10.48 -6.90 9.20
CA ASN A 71 11.52 -7.05 8.19
C ASN A 71 12.00 -5.70 7.63
N LYS A 72 11.62 -4.57 8.25
CA LYS A 72 11.90 -3.20 7.81
C LYS A 72 11.30 -2.87 6.42
N ARG A 73 10.29 -3.61 5.97
CA ARG A 73 9.57 -3.38 4.73
C ARG A 73 8.48 -2.36 4.93
N GLY A 74 8.46 -1.33 4.08
CA GLY A 74 7.47 -0.26 4.12
C GLY A 74 6.27 -0.51 3.21
N ILE A 75 5.36 0.47 3.15
CA ILE A 75 4.13 0.45 2.34
C ILE A 75 4.41 0.07 0.88
N PHE A 76 5.40 0.70 0.25
CA PHE A 76 5.73 0.46 -1.16
C PHE A 76 6.43 -0.88 -1.39
N SER A 77 7.16 -1.40 -0.39
CA SER A 77 7.70 -2.76 -0.41
C SER A 77 6.58 -3.80 -0.44
N HIS A 78 5.57 -3.64 0.42
CA HIS A 78 4.37 -4.48 0.43
C HIS A 78 3.58 -4.38 -0.88
N ALA A 79 3.46 -3.17 -1.45
CA ALA A 79 2.80 -2.96 -2.72
C ALA A 79 3.49 -3.72 -3.87
N ILE A 80 4.83 -3.69 -3.94
CA ILE A 80 5.60 -4.42 -4.96
C ILE A 80 5.45 -5.93 -4.78
N LEU A 81 5.69 -6.44 -3.56
CA LEU A 81 5.62 -7.87 -3.26
C LEU A 81 4.24 -8.47 -3.55
N ASN A 82 3.18 -7.68 -3.36
CA ASN A 82 1.80 -8.10 -3.61
C ASN A 82 1.24 -7.59 -4.95
N ARG A 83 2.09 -7.05 -5.83
CA ARG A 83 1.71 -6.56 -7.18
C ARG A 83 0.57 -5.53 -7.17
N ARG A 84 0.54 -4.64 -6.17
CA ARG A 84 -0.47 -3.57 -6.01
C ARG A 84 -0.01 -2.30 -6.71
N ARG A 85 -0.16 -2.26 -8.03
CA ARG A 85 0.32 -1.18 -8.91
C ARG A 85 -0.20 0.20 -8.48
N ASP A 86 -1.48 0.31 -8.13
CA ASP A 86 -2.09 1.61 -7.83
C ASP A 86 -1.56 2.18 -6.50
N VAL A 87 -1.28 1.32 -5.51
CA VAL A 87 -0.58 1.72 -4.29
C VAL A 87 0.84 2.18 -4.62
N PHE A 88 1.58 1.44 -5.46
CA PHE A 88 2.94 1.84 -5.86
C PHE A 88 2.96 3.19 -6.59
N ARG A 89 1.97 3.49 -7.41
CA ARG A 89 1.82 4.78 -8.10
C ARG A 89 1.71 5.97 -7.14
N LEU A 90 1.24 5.76 -5.90
CA LEU A 90 1.21 6.81 -4.89
C LEU A 90 2.62 7.33 -4.55
N LEU A 91 3.67 6.55 -4.78
CA LEU A 91 5.05 7.00 -4.61
C LEU A 91 5.36 8.26 -5.42
N ASN A 92 4.75 8.42 -6.59
CA ASN A 92 4.91 9.62 -7.42
C ASN A 92 4.24 10.87 -6.83
N ARG A 93 3.32 10.69 -5.88
CA ARG A 93 2.62 11.78 -5.18
C ARG A 93 3.29 12.14 -3.83
N VAL A 94 4.38 11.45 -3.48
CA VAL A 94 5.14 11.72 -2.25
C VAL A 94 6.25 12.71 -2.57
N ASN A 95 5.97 14.00 -2.37
CA ASN A 95 6.92 15.07 -2.66
C ASN A 95 8.13 15.03 -1.70
N GLY A 96 9.33 15.13 -2.24
CA GLY A 96 10.59 15.26 -1.47
C GLY A 96 11.09 14.01 -0.74
N ARG A 97 10.26 12.98 -0.59
CA ARG A 97 10.61 11.74 0.16
C ARG A 97 10.80 10.52 -0.74
N LYS A 98 10.51 10.65 -2.03
CA LYS A 98 10.50 9.56 -3.01
C LYS A 98 11.85 8.84 -3.08
N GLU A 99 12.94 9.60 -3.16
CA GLU A 99 14.29 9.01 -3.31
C GLU A 99 14.74 8.29 -2.02
N ILE A 100 14.41 8.82 -0.85
CA ILE A 100 14.69 8.15 0.43
C ILE A 100 13.96 6.81 0.49
N ILE A 101 12.70 6.78 0.08
CA ILE A 101 11.88 5.55 0.08
C ILE A 101 12.44 4.53 -0.91
N LYS A 102 12.87 4.95 -2.10
CA LYS A 102 13.44 4.06 -3.12
C LYS A 102 14.76 3.43 -2.70
N CYS A 103 15.62 4.19 -2.02
CA CYS A 103 16.94 3.72 -1.58
C CYS A 103 16.87 2.88 -0.30
N ARG A 104 15.75 2.87 0.40
CA ARG A 104 15.62 2.14 1.65
C ARG A 104 15.69 0.64 1.42
N ALA A 105 16.58 -0.02 2.18
CA ALA A 105 16.71 -1.48 2.18
C ALA A 105 15.90 -2.12 3.32
N ASP A 106 15.39 -3.32 3.08
CA ASP A 106 14.79 -4.17 4.10
C ASP A 106 15.85 -4.81 5.02
N ALA A 107 15.43 -5.65 5.95
CA ALA A 107 16.33 -6.34 6.88
C ALA A 107 17.32 -7.31 6.18
N PHE A 108 17.06 -7.65 4.92
CA PHE A 108 17.89 -8.54 4.10
C PHE A 108 18.75 -7.79 3.08
N GLY A 109 18.76 -6.45 3.13
CA GLY A 109 19.50 -5.61 2.19
C GLY A 109 18.80 -5.38 0.84
N ASN A 110 17.53 -5.77 0.69
CA ASN A 110 16.78 -5.59 -0.56
C ASN A 110 16.13 -4.20 -0.61
N ASN A 111 16.41 -3.45 -1.65
CA ASN A 111 15.66 -2.24 -1.99
C ASN A 111 14.42 -2.59 -2.85
N LEU A 112 13.64 -1.57 -3.26
CA LEU A 112 12.41 -1.78 -4.03
C LEU A 112 12.66 -2.53 -5.36
N LEU A 113 13.79 -2.33 -6.02
CA LEU A 113 14.14 -3.02 -7.27
C LEU A 113 14.40 -4.51 -7.03
N HIS A 114 15.15 -4.85 -5.97
CA HIS A 114 15.35 -6.24 -5.58
C HIS A 114 14.04 -6.94 -5.26
N LEU A 115 13.13 -6.26 -4.54
CA LEU A 115 11.80 -6.81 -4.22
C LEU A 115 10.93 -7.02 -5.47
N ALA A 116 11.10 -6.18 -6.50
CA ALA A 116 10.39 -6.35 -7.77
C ALA A 116 10.81 -7.64 -8.51
N ALA A 117 12.04 -8.11 -8.27
CA ALA A 117 12.54 -9.36 -8.86
C ALA A 117 11.95 -10.63 -8.20
N PHE A 118 11.33 -10.52 -7.03
CA PHE A 118 10.67 -11.66 -6.40
C PHE A 118 9.41 -12.04 -7.18
N ILE A 119 9.11 -13.35 -7.20
CA ILE A 119 7.88 -13.85 -7.82
C ILE A 119 6.68 -13.32 -7.04
N GLY A 120 5.68 -12.82 -7.75
CA GLY A 120 4.43 -12.34 -7.14
C GLY A 120 3.65 -13.48 -6.45
N PRO A 121 2.63 -13.14 -5.65
CA PRO A 121 1.83 -14.14 -4.93
C PRO A 121 1.20 -15.17 -5.87
N SER A 122 1.22 -16.44 -5.49
CA SER A 122 0.64 -17.56 -6.26
C SER A 122 -0.83 -17.33 -6.63
N SER A 123 -1.61 -16.71 -5.75
CA SER A 123 -3.01 -16.36 -6.02
C SER A 123 -3.22 -15.46 -7.25
N ASP A 124 -2.24 -14.66 -7.61
CA ASP A 124 -2.26 -13.81 -8.80
C ASP A 124 -1.68 -14.55 -10.03
N LEU A 125 -0.83 -15.56 -9.80
CA LEU A 125 -0.23 -16.40 -10.84
C LEU A 125 -1.26 -17.42 -11.38
N ASP A 126 -2.04 -18.04 -10.50
CA ASP A 126 -3.00 -19.10 -10.85
C ASP A 126 -4.23 -18.61 -11.64
N ARG A 127 -4.50 -17.32 -11.59
CA ARG A 127 -5.68 -16.72 -12.26
C ARG A 127 -5.51 -16.51 -13.77
N ARG A 128 -4.34 -16.77 -14.35
CA ARG A 128 -4.08 -16.50 -15.77
C ARG A 128 -3.30 -17.62 -16.44
N SER A 129 -3.87 -18.13 -17.50
CA SER A 129 -3.26 -19.13 -18.38
C SER A 129 -2.16 -18.49 -19.24
N GLY A 130 -0.96 -19.07 -19.20
CA GLY A 130 0.15 -18.81 -20.12
C GLY A 130 1.38 -18.14 -19.50
N ALA A 131 2.50 -18.89 -19.47
CA ALA A 131 3.78 -18.44 -18.92
C ALA A 131 4.31 -17.15 -19.58
N ALA A 132 4.03 -16.93 -20.87
CA ALA A 132 4.45 -15.74 -21.62
C ALA A 132 3.77 -14.46 -21.12
N LEU A 133 2.45 -14.49 -20.88
CA LEU A 133 1.70 -13.36 -20.35
C LEU A 133 2.08 -13.06 -18.88
N GLN A 134 2.39 -14.08 -18.11
CA GLN A 134 2.92 -13.96 -16.76
C GLN A 134 4.26 -13.21 -16.76
N LEU A 135 5.21 -13.66 -17.58
CA LEU A 135 6.52 -13.03 -17.72
C LEU A 135 6.41 -11.57 -18.18
N GLN A 136 5.56 -11.29 -19.16
CA GLN A 136 5.34 -9.93 -19.65
C GLN A 136 4.82 -9.00 -18.55
N ARG A 137 3.96 -9.49 -17.68
CA ARG A 137 3.41 -8.73 -16.55
C ARG A 137 4.45 -8.47 -15.46
N GLU A 138 5.24 -9.49 -15.13
CA GLU A 138 6.32 -9.36 -14.15
C GLU A 138 7.37 -8.35 -14.65
N LEU A 139 7.73 -8.37 -15.94
CA LEU A 139 8.66 -7.41 -16.55
C LEU A 139 8.17 -5.95 -16.48
N GLN A 140 6.86 -5.69 -16.37
CA GLN A 140 6.33 -4.33 -16.21
C GLN A 140 6.70 -3.67 -14.87
N TRP A 141 7.13 -4.44 -13.88
CA TRP A 141 7.58 -3.90 -12.60
C TRP A 141 8.99 -3.35 -12.63
N PHE A 142 9.75 -3.63 -13.70
CA PHE A 142 11.12 -3.13 -13.91
C PHE A 142 11.18 -1.85 -14.78
N LYS A 143 10.07 -1.43 -15.35
CA LYS A 143 9.95 -0.19 -16.13
C LYS A 143 9.50 0.98 -15.27
#